data_90e99db33e03fcdf3545871bf46df399
#
_entry.id   90e99db33e03fcdf3545871bf46df399
#
_cell.length_a   1.000
_cell.length_b   1.000
_cell.length_c   1.000
_cell.angle_alpha   90.00
_cell.angle_beta   90.00
_cell.angle_gamma   90.00
#
_symmetry.space_group_name_H-M   'P 1'
#
loop_
_entity.id
_entity.type
_entity.pdbx_description
1 polymer ?
#
loop_
_entity_poly.entity_id
_entity_poly.type
_entity_poly.pdbx_seq_one_letter_code
_entity_poly.pdbx_strand_id
1 'polypeptide(L)'
;MPHTVEEAYELADAAHSGDDAKLLDELGDVLFQVYFLALLLEERGRGSLAEVADHCREKLIRRHPHVFGDRSAETAGDVVRNWNQIKRDDERGGEIFGDIPETLPSTLYAKKILKRAADAGHATDPTDPLLAAVKAAIDAGEDPELALRQAADRYREQVEAE
;
A
#
# COMPACT_ATOMS: atom_id res chain seq x y z
N MET A 1 -15.95 8.43 -4.37
CA MET A 1 -14.49 8.16 -4.51
C MET A 1 -13.61 9.06 -3.63
N PRO A 2 -13.86 10.40 -3.42
CA PRO A 2 -13.03 11.19 -2.51
C PRO A 2 -12.98 10.60 -1.09
N HIS A 3 -14.13 10.27 -0.51
CA HIS A 3 -14.25 9.73 0.85
C HIS A 3 -13.42 8.47 1.10
N THR A 4 -13.40 7.49 0.18
CA THR A 4 -12.61 6.26 0.36
C THR A 4 -11.11 6.53 0.53
N VAL A 5 -10.58 7.58 -0.10
CA VAL A 5 -9.18 7.98 0.04
C VAL A 5 -8.95 8.70 1.37
N GLU A 6 -9.89 9.56 1.76
CA GLU A 6 -9.91 10.27 3.04
C GLU A 6 -9.90 9.27 4.20
N GLU A 7 -10.87 8.34 4.26
CA GLU A 7 -10.92 7.28 5.28
C GLU A 7 -9.64 6.41 5.32
N ALA A 8 -9.03 6.15 4.17
CA ALA A 8 -7.77 5.40 4.13
C ALA A 8 -6.61 6.17 4.77
N TYR A 9 -6.57 7.50 4.65
CA TYR A 9 -5.56 8.33 5.32
C TYR A 9 -5.85 8.49 6.81
N GLU A 10 -7.11 8.63 7.21
CA GLU A 10 -7.53 8.71 8.61
C GLU A 10 -7.22 7.41 9.35
N LEU A 11 -7.51 6.26 8.72
CA LEU A 11 -7.10 4.95 9.22
C LEU A 11 -5.56 4.84 9.37
N ALA A 12 -4.79 5.34 8.41
CA ALA A 12 -3.33 5.31 8.48
C ALA A 12 -2.80 6.18 9.63
N ASP A 13 -3.40 7.36 9.84
CA ASP A 13 -3.10 8.26 10.96
C ASP A 13 -3.45 7.63 12.30
N ALA A 14 -4.65 7.05 12.43
CA ALA A 14 -5.09 6.34 13.62
C ALA A 14 -4.17 5.17 13.99
N ALA A 15 -3.77 4.36 13.00
CA ALA A 15 -2.83 3.26 13.19
C ALA A 15 -1.44 3.74 13.65
N HIS A 16 -1.02 4.94 13.24
CA HIS A 16 0.26 5.53 13.61
C HIS A 16 0.23 6.19 14.99
N SER A 17 -0.93 6.73 15.41
CA SER A 17 -1.10 7.39 16.71
C SER A 17 -0.99 6.46 17.90
N GLY A 18 -1.25 5.16 17.73
CA GLY A 18 -1.33 4.18 18.79
C GLY A 18 -2.60 4.28 19.66
N ASP A 19 -3.61 5.04 19.18
CA ASP A 19 -4.93 5.14 19.83
C ASP A 19 -5.87 4.07 19.28
N ASP A 20 -6.07 3.02 20.07
CA ASP A 20 -6.91 1.87 19.69
C ASP A 20 -8.38 2.26 19.49
N ALA A 21 -8.88 3.28 20.20
CA ALA A 21 -10.26 3.72 20.06
C ALA A 21 -10.46 4.43 18.72
N LYS A 22 -9.53 5.32 18.37
CA LYS A 22 -9.50 5.96 17.05
C LYS A 22 -9.33 4.93 15.94
N LEU A 23 -8.41 3.98 16.09
CA LEU A 23 -8.18 2.92 15.13
C LEU A 23 -9.44 2.07 14.87
N LEU A 24 -10.21 1.78 15.94
CA LEU A 24 -11.46 1.02 15.83
C LEU A 24 -12.52 1.81 15.04
N ASP A 25 -12.62 3.11 15.25
CA ASP A 25 -13.54 4.01 14.55
C ASP A 25 -13.23 4.07 13.04
N GLU A 26 -11.98 4.38 12.70
CA GLU A 26 -11.55 4.49 11.31
C GLU A 26 -11.61 3.16 10.53
N LEU A 27 -11.40 2.02 11.23
CA LEU A 27 -11.66 0.70 10.63
C LEU A 27 -13.13 0.52 10.26
N GLY A 28 -14.05 1.06 11.05
CA GLY A 28 -15.48 1.08 10.78
C GLY A 28 -15.80 1.86 9.50
N ASP A 29 -15.21 3.05 9.35
CA ASP A 29 -15.44 3.91 8.19
C ASP A 29 -14.89 3.32 6.89
N VAL A 30 -13.69 2.75 6.92
CA VAL A 30 -13.16 2.00 5.77
C VAL A 30 -14.04 0.78 5.44
N LEU A 31 -14.50 0.04 6.45
CA LEU A 31 -15.41 -1.09 6.27
C LEU A 31 -16.73 -0.65 5.65
N PHE A 32 -17.30 0.47 6.09
CA PHE A 32 -18.49 1.07 5.48
C PHE A 32 -18.28 1.37 3.98
N GLN A 33 -17.14 1.94 3.60
CA GLN A 33 -16.82 2.18 2.18
C GLN A 33 -16.80 0.88 1.38
N VAL A 34 -16.26 -0.21 1.94
CA VAL A 34 -16.25 -1.53 1.27
C VAL A 34 -17.68 -2.04 1.07
N TYR A 35 -18.53 -1.99 2.11
CA TYR A 35 -19.94 -2.40 2.01
C TYR A 35 -20.70 -1.57 0.98
N PHE A 36 -20.54 -0.26 1.03
CA PHE A 36 -21.23 0.66 0.11
C PHE A 36 -20.85 0.41 -1.36
N LEU A 37 -19.56 0.26 -1.63
CA LEU A 37 -19.09 -0.02 -2.99
C LEU A 37 -19.51 -1.42 -3.48
N ALA A 38 -19.56 -2.42 -2.59
CA ALA A 38 -20.06 -3.74 -2.92
C ALA A 38 -21.55 -3.70 -3.26
N LEU A 39 -22.36 -2.92 -2.53
CA LEU A 39 -23.78 -2.71 -2.84
C LEU A 39 -23.96 -2.08 -4.23
N LEU A 40 -23.15 -1.09 -4.58
CA LEU A 40 -23.19 -0.48 -5.92
C LEU A 40 -22.79 -1.46 -7.04
N LEU A 41 -21.93 -2.43 -6.77
CA LEU A 41 -21.60 -3.51 -7.70
C LEU A 41 -22.81 -4.46 -7.87
N GLU A 42 -23.48 -4.80 -6.77
CA GLU A 42 -24.65 -5.66 -6.76
C GLU A 42 -25.81 -5.04 -7.53
N GLU A 43 -26.12 -3.76 -7.32
CA GLU A 43 -27.12 -3.00 -8.08
C GLU A 43 -26.87 -3.00 -9.59
N ARG A 44 -25.61 -3.07 -10.00
CA ARG A 44 -25.20 -3.15 -11.42
C ARG A 44 -25.15 -4.58 -11.95
N GLY A 45 -25.41 -5.60 -11.12
CA GLY A 45 -25.26 -7.01 -11.49
C GLY A 45 -23.83 -7.39 -11.83
N ARG A 46 -22.84 -6.75 -11.19
CA ARG A 46 -21.41 -6.92 -11.48
C ARG A 46 -20.61 -7.56 -10.37
N GLY A 47 -21.26 -7.93 -9.28
CA GLY A 47 -20.66 -8.58 -8.15
C GLY A 47 -21.47 -8.36 -6.87
N SER A 48 -21.03 -9.00 -5.80
CA SER A 48 -21.63 -8.93 -4.49
C SER A 48 -20.55 -8.81 -3.41
N LEU A 49 -20.93 -8.49 -2.18
CA LEU A 49 -20.00 -8.51 -1.05
C LEU A 49 -19.37 -9.90 -0.84
N ALA A 50 -20.13 -10.97 -1.06
CA ALA A 50 -19.63 -12.34 -0.95
C ALA A 50 -18.50 -12.59 -1.97
N GLU A 51 -18.69 -12.17 -3.22
CA GLU A 51 -17.65 -12.28 -4.24
C GLU A 51 -16.42 -11.42 -3.93
N VAL A 52 -16.60 -10.22 -3.38
CA VAL A 52 -15.47 -9.39 -2.90
C VAL A 52 -14.67 -10.12 -1.82
N ALA A 53 -15.37 -10.74 -0.85
CA ALA A 53 -14.73 -11.52 0.21
C ALA A 53 -14.03 -12.76 -0.33
N ASP A 54 -14.64 -13.49 -1.26
CA ASP A 54 -14.03 -14.66 -1.90
C ASP A 54 -12.79 -14.29 -2.71
N HIS A 55 -12.83 -13.24 -3.49
CA HIS A 55 -11.64 -12.73 -4.20
C HIS A 55 -10.50 -12.37 -3.24
N CYS A 56 -10.82 -11.74 -2.11
CA CYS A 56 -9.83 -11.43 -1.08
C CYS A 56 -9.24 -12.72 -0.50
N ARG A 57 -10.09 -13.69 -0.11
CA ARG A 57 -9.69 -15.00 0.43
C ARG A 57 -8.78 -15.76 -0.53
N GLU A 58 -9.17 -15.88 -1.80
CA GLU A 58 -8.37 -16.59 -2.81
C GLU A 58 -7.00 -15.94 -3.03
N LYS A 59 -6.96 -14.61 -3.07
CA LYS A 59 -5.70 -13.85 -3.16
C LYS A 59 -4.79 -14.12 -1.95
N LEU A 60 -5.35 -14.13 -0.74
CA LEU A 60 -4.60 -14.41 0.49
C LEU A 60 -4.07 -15.85 0.50
N ILE A 61 -4.89 -16.85 0.15
CA ILE A 61 -4.48 -18.26 0.06
C ILE A 61 -3.32 -18.39 -0.93
N ARG A 62 -3.47 -17.84 -2.15
CA ARG A 62 -2.44 -17.92 -3.19
C ARG A 62 -1.12 -17.26 -2.76
N ARG A 63 -1.19 -16.15 -2.04
CA ARG A 63 0.01 -15.39 -1.60
C ARG A 63 0.67 -15.91 -0.32
N HIS A 64 0.04 -16.87 0.36
CA HIS A 64 0.57 -17.51 1.56
C HIS A 64 0.74 -19.03 1.39
N PRO A 65 1.52 -19.50 0.39
CA PRO A 65 1.70 -20.93 0.13
C PRO A 65 2.44 -21.68 1.26
N HIS A 66 3.07 -20.95 2.18
CA HIS A 66 3.67 -21.50 3.39
C HIS A 66 2.64 -21.84 4.49
N VAL A 67 1.40 -21.32 4.37
CA VAL A 67 0.29 -21.62 5.30
C VAL A 67 -0.70 -22.59 4.66
N PHE A 68 -1.01 -22.40 3.38
CA PHE A 68 -2.09 -23.10 2.68
C PHE A 68 -1.62 -24.06 1.59
N GLY A 69 -0.30 -24.17 1.35
CA GLY A 69 0.29 -25.00 0.31
C GLY A 69 1.55 -25.71 0.80
N ASP A 70 2.36 -26.20 -0.15
CA ASP A 70 3.52 -27.05 0.13
C ASP A 70 4.86 -26.29 0.23
N ARG A 71 4.86 -24.97 0.13
CA ARG A 71 6.10 -24.17 0.26
C ARG A 71 6.42 -23.93 1.73
N SER A 72 7.63 -24.27 2.14
CA SER A 72 8.15 -23.90 3.46
C SER A 72 8.68 -22.45 3.45
N ALA A 73 8.53 -21.77 4.57
CA ALA A 73 9.22 -20.52 4.86
C ALA A 73 9.76 -20.63 6.28
N GLU A 74 11.09 -20.56 6.42
CA GLU A 74 11.76 -20.77 7.71
C GLU A 74 11.85 -19.46 8.51
N THR A 75 11.81 -18.33 7.83
CA THR A 75 11.91 -17.01 8.45
C THR A 75 10.80 -16.07 7.97
N ALA A 76 10.49 -15.03 8.78
CA ALA A 76 9.58 -13.96 8.36
C ALA A 76 10.04 -13.29 7.05
N GLY A 77 11.36 -13.19 6.83
CA GLY A 77 11.93 -12.69 5.59
C GLY A 77 11.60 -13.55 4.37
N ASP A 78 11.54 -14.89 4.53
CA ASP A 78 11.12 -15.79 3.44
C ASP A 78 9.66 -15.61 3.08
N VAL A 79 8.81 -15.45 4.11
CA VAL A 79 7.38 -15.15 3.91
C VAL A 79 7.21 -13.89 3.07
N VAL A 80 7.88 -12.81 3.43
CA VAL A 80 7.80 -11.52 2.73
C VAL A 80 8.36 -11.64 1.29
N ARG A 81 9.47 -12.37 1.10
CA ARG A 81 10.05 -12.58 -0.25
C ARG A 81 9.10 -13.38 -1.13
N ASN A 82 8.56 -14.50 -0.64
CA ASN A 82 7.62 -15.34 -1.38
C ASN A 82 6.36 -14.56 -1.75
N TRP A 83 5.79 -13.82 -0.78
CA TRP A 83 4.60 -13.01 -1.00
C TRP A 83 4.84 -11.92 -2.06
N ASN A 84 5.98 -11.20 -1.98
CA ASN A 84 6.35 -10.19 -2.96
C ASN A 84 6.57 -10.78 -4.36
N GLN A 85 7.14 -12.01 -4.45
CA GLN A 85 7.34 -12.68 -5.74
C GLN A 85 5.99 -13.04 -6.37
N ILE A 86 5.11 -13.70 -5.63
CA ILE A 86 3.79 -14.10 -6.13
C ILE A 86 2.96 -12.87 -6.52
N LYS A 87 3.00 -11.82 -5.68
CA LYS A 87 2.35 -10.56 -6.00
C LYS A 87 2.87 -9.93 -7.29
N ARG A 88 4.17 -10.00 -7.54
CA ARG A 88 4.77 -9.51 -8.80
C ARG A 88 4.24 -10.27 -10.01
N ASP A 89 4.23 -11.59 -9.92
CA ASP A 89 3.77 -12.46 -11.01
C ASP A 89 2.29 -12.22 -11.32
N ASP A 90 1.46 -12.01 -10.29
CA ASP A 90 0.03 -11.69 -10.41
C ASP A 90 -0.23 -10.30 -11.06
N GLU A 91 0.55 -9.28 -10.69
CA GLU A 91 0.25 -7.88 -11.03
C GLU A 91 0.95 -7.36 -12.28
N ARG A 92 2.04 -7.99 -12.71
CA ARG A 92 2.90 -7.44 -13.77
C ARG A 92 2.72 -8.08 -15.14
N GLY A 93 2.19 -9.30 -15.24
CA GLY A 93 1.98 -9.97 -16.53
C GLY A 93 3.23 -10.02 -17.43
N GLY A 94 4.44 -9.93 -16.84
CA GLY A 94 5.72 -9.87 -17.55
C GLY A 94 6.24 -8.46 -17.85
N GLU A 95 5.49 -7.40 -17.55
CA GLU A 95 5.95 -6.02 -17.69
C GLU A 95 6.76 -5.55 -16.47
N ILE A 96 7.77 -4.69 -16.68
CA ILE A 96 8.61 -4.15 -15.60
C ILE A 96 7.75 -3.38 -14.60
N PHE A 97 6.92 -2.47 -15.09
CA PHE A 97 6.11 -1.61 -14.23
C PHE A 97 4.71 -2.16 -13.98
N GLY A 98 4.12 -2.91 -14.93
CA GLY A 98 2.74 -3.39 -14.85
C GLY A 98 1.75 -2.25 -14.63
N ASP A 99 0.58 -2.57 -14.13
CA ASP A 99 -0.44 -1.57 -13.81
C ASP A 99 -0.12 -0.86 -12.48
N ILE A 100 0.16 0.43 -12.54
CA ILE A 100 0.31 1.33 -11.38
C ILE A 100 -0.76 2.42 -11.53
N PRO A 101 -1.72 2.52 -10.58
CA PRO A 101 -2.75 3.55 -10.66
C PRO A 101 -2.14 4.96 -10.66
N GLU A 102 -2.46 5.76 -11.68
CA GLU A 102 -1.98 7.15 -11.81
C GLU A 102 -2.52 8.07 -10.71
N THR A 103 -3.61 7.66 -10.05
CA THR A 103 -4.26 8.40 -8.97
C THR A 103 -3.60 8.23 -7.60
N LEU A 104 -2.53 7.43 -7.51
CA LEU A 104 -1.78 7.29 -6.27
C LEU A 104 -1.13 8.63 -5.86
N PRO A 105 -0.99 8.91 -4.55
CA PRO A 105 -0.11 9.98 -4.08
C PRO A 105 1.27 9.90 -4.72
N SER A 106 1.85 11.04 -5.09
CA SER A 106 3.09 11.09 -5.88
C SER A 106 4.26 10.35 -5.24
N THR A 107 4.38 10.39 -3.91
CA THR A 107 5.40 9.66 -3.15
C THR A 107 5.20 8.14 -3.22
N LEU A 108 3.95 7.66 -3.12
CA LEU A 108 3.61 6.24 -3.27
C LEU A 108 3.78 5.76 -4.71
N TYR A 109 3.42 6.60 -5.69
CA TYR A 109 3.66 6.32 -7.11
C TYR A 109 5.16 6.18 -7.38
N ALA A 110 5.97 7.16 -6.97
CA ALA A 110 7.42 7.14 -7.09
C ALA A 110 8.05 5.92 -6.40
N LYS A 111 7.61 5.60 -5.17
CA LYS A 111 8.05 4.40 -4.44
C LYS A 111 7.79 3.13 -5.23
N LYS A 112 6.61 2.98 -5.86
CA LYS A 112 6.30 1.81 -6.69
C LYS A 112 7.18 1.73 -7.94
N ILE A 113 7.41 2.86 -8.62
CA ILE A 113 8.29 2.94 -9.80
C ILE A 113 9.71 2.53 -9.41
N LEU A 114 10.30 3.14 -8.40
CA LEU A 114 11.66 2.84 -7.96
C LEU A 114 11.82 1.39 -7.53
N LYS A 115 10.88 0.86 -6.76
CA LYS A 115 10.91 -0.54 -6.33
C LYS A 115 10.82 -1.49 -7.51
N ARG A 116 9.90 -1.25 -8.47
CA ARG A 116 9.74 -2.12 -9.64
C ARG A 116 10.94 -2.06 -10.57
N ALA A 117 11.56 -0.89 -10.73
CA ALA A 117 12.81 -0.73 -11.48
C ALA A 117 13.96 -1.52 -10.83
N ALA A 118 14.13 -1.39 -9.51
CA ALA A 118 15.15 -2.14 -8.76
C ALA A 118 14.93 -3.66 -8.86
N ASP A 119 13.70 -4.12 -8.69
CA ASP A 119 13.32 -5.54 -8.83
C ASP A 119 13.62 -6.10 -10.23
N ALA A 120 13.62 -5.25 -11.27
CA ALA A 120 13.95 -5.61 -12.65
C ALA A 120 15.45 -5.42 -12.98
N GLY A 121 16.28 -5.11 -12.00
CA GLY A 121 17.74 -4.91 -12.18
C GLY A 121 18.14 -3.52 -12.66
N HIS A 122 17.23 -2.56 -12.69
CA HIS A 122 17.47 -1.16 -13.06
C HIS A 122 17.64 -0.25 -11.83
N ALA A 123 18.47 -0.66 -10.88
CA ALA A 123 18.73 0.09 -9.65
C ALA A 123 19.74 1.22 -9.88
N THR A 124 19.38 2.22 -10.68
CA THR A 124 20.19 3.42 -10.87
C THR A 124 19.69 4.55 -9.97
N ASP A 125 20.61 5.40 -9.48
CA ASP A 125 20.22 6.57 -8.72
C ASP A 125 19.53 7.59 -9.64
N PRO A 126 18.34 8.08 -9.27
CA PRO A 126 17.65 9.07 -10.07
C PRO A 126 18.39 10.40 -10.03
N THR A 127 18.46 11.07 -11.18
CA THR A 127 19.08 12.40 -11.32
C THR A 127 18.18 13.54 -10.87
N ASP A 128 16.87 13.31 -10.85
CA ASP A 128 15.90 14.28 -10.34
C ASP A 128 15.96 14.35 -8.81
N PRO A 129 16.12 15.55 -8.20
CA PRO A 129 16.32 15.71 -6.76
C PRO A 129 15.12 15.26 -5.92
N LEU A 130 13.89 15.42 -6.40
CA LEU A 130 12.71 14.96 -5.68
C LEU A 130 12.63 13.44 -5.66
N LEU A 131 12.90 12.81 -6.81
CA LEU A 131 12.91 11.36 -6.89
C LEU A 131 14.09 10.76 -6.12
N ALA A 132 15.24 11.44 -6.06
CA ALA A 132 16.38 11.06 -5.24
C ALA A 132 16.06 11.12 -3.74
N ALA A 133 15.30 12.12 -3.29
CA ALA A 133 14.84 12.21 -1.91
C ALA A 133 13.89 11.06 -1.53
N VAL A 134 12.96 10.70 -2.42
CA VAL A 134 12.09 9.53 -2.23
C VAL A 134 12.92 8.24 -2.15
N LYS A 135 13.92 8.08 -3.02
CA LYS A 135 14.81 6.91 -2.99
C LYS A 135 15.61 6.85 -1.69
N ALA A 136 16.13 7.98 -1.21
CA ALA A 136 16.89 8.02 0.04
C ALA A 136 16.05 7.58 1.24
N ALA A 137 14.78 7.98 1.33
CA ALA A 137 13.87 7.51 2.36
C ALA A 137 13.66 5.98 2.27
N ILE A 138 13.47 5.44 1.05
CA ILE A 138 13.31 4.00 0.83
C ILE A 138 14.56 3.23 1.27
N ASP A 139 15.75 3.72 0.92
CA ASP A 139 17.04 3.10 1.26
C ASP A 139 17.31 3.13 2.78
N ALA A 140 16.78 4.14 3.47
CA ALA A 140 16.79 4.23 4.93
C ALA A 140 15.77 3.32 5.62
N GLY A 141 14.92 2.61 4.85
CA GLY A 141 13.85 1.76 5.36
C GLY A 141 12.60 2.52 5.80
N GLU A 142 12.50 3.80 5.42
CA GLU A 142 11.37 4.66 5.76
C GLU A 142 10.29 4.63 4.65
N ASP A 143 9.04 4.91 5.04
CA ASP A 143 8.00 5.18 4.07
C ASP A 143 8.09 6.65 3.62
N PRO A 144 8.29 6.95 2.30
CA PRO A 144 8.53 8.31 1.84
C PRO A 144 7.32 9.24 2.02
N GLU A 145 6.08 8.72 2.02
CA GLU A 145 4.88 9.52 2.30
C GLU A 145 4.89 9.96 3.76
N LEU A 146 5.16 9.03 4.67
CA LEU A 146 5.23 9.30 6.10
C LEU A 146 6.42 10.20 6.44
N ALA A 147 7.59 9.96 5.86
CA ALA A 147 8.79 10.77 6.07
C ALA A 147 8.58 12.24 5.65
N LEU A 148 7.93 12.47 4.50
CA LEU A 148 7.62 13.81 4.03
C LEU A 148 6.59 14.50 4.94
N ARG A 149 5.55 13.78 5.38
CA ARG A 149 4.54 14.30 6.31
C ARG A 149 5.17 14.74 7.63
N GLN A 150 5.99 13.88 8.24
CA GLN A 150 6.71 14.21 9.47
C GLN A 150 7.67 15.38 9.30
N ALA A 151 8.32 15.51 8.14
CA ALA A 151 9.17 16.67 7.86
C ALA A 151 8.36 17.96 7.77
N ALA A 152 7.18 17.92 7.15
CA ALA A 152 6.28 19.06 7.07
C ALA A 152 5.72 19.45 8.46
N ASP A 153 5.40 18.48 9.30
CA ASP A 153 4.95 18.74 10.67
C ASP A 153 6.04 19.40 11.52
N ARG A 154 7.27 18.89 11.45
CA ARG A 154 8.42 19.54 12.13
C ARG A 154 8.64 20.97 11.66
N TYR A 155 8.51 21.23 10.37
CA TYR A 155 8.61 22.59 9.83
C TYR A 155 7.50 23.50 10.35
N ARG A 156 6.26 23.00 10.38
CA ARG A 156 5.12 23.74 10.95
C ARG A 156 5.37 24.12 12.41
N GLU A 157 5.81 23.15 13.24
CA GLU A 157 6.15 23.41 14.65
C GLU A 157 7.27 24.46 14.82
N GLN A 158 8.26 24.46 13.94
CA GLN A 158 9.33 25.48 13.96
C GLN A 158 8.79 26.88 13.69
N VAL A 159 7.90 27.02 12.69
CA VAL A 159 7.27 28.32 12.35
C VAL A 159 6.32 28.80 13.44
N GLU A 160 5.59 27.90 14.09
CA GLU A 160 4.67 28.26 15.19
C GLU A 160 5.42 28.66 16.48
N ALA A 161 6.69 28.29 16.62
CA ALA A 161 7.53 28.64 17.79
C ALA A 161 8.28 29.98 17.64
N GLU A 162 8.30 30.60 16.45
CA GLU A 162 8.88 31.92 16.16
C GLU A 162 7.88 33.08 16.48
#